data_df5472642815777845702ee52c993f02
#
_entry.id   df5472642815777845702ee52c993f02
#
_cell.length_a   1.000
_cell.length_b   1.000
_cell.length_c   1.000
_cell.angle_alpha   90.00
_cell.angle_beta   90.00
_cell.angle_gamma   90.00
#
_symmetry.space_group_name_H-M   'P 1'
#
loop_
_entity.id
_entity.type
_entity.pdbx_description
1 polymer ?
#
loop_
_entity_poly.entity_id
_entity_poly.type
_entity_poly.pdbx_seq_one_letter_code
_entity_poly.pdbx_strand_id
1 'polypeptide(L)'
;AEEKEKVLLNSGIQKIFILPYKDSVVHSSIETFLDFLTNRNVRKIVVGKDFTFGDKGIGKPMDLLRREDRGCEVVIKDLMDFEYKGTKQKISSSAIKQLLKDKGLEEANKLLGYPYIRTGKVIKGHQNGRKIGFPTANMLPPKTKICLPEGVYQTVTLVEGKWYPSRTNIGNHPTIDEEDKTIIETNIFGVDFDLYGLNITVSFIRYLRDQTKFDSMDDLKRNLEQLKEEILLGSNNDSKRKA
;
A
#
# COMPACT_ATOMS: atom_id res chain seq x y z
N ALA A 1 9.41 -2.22 4.54
CA ALA A 1 10.39 -1.18 4.13
C ALA A 1 10.32 -0.96 2.62
N GLU A 2 10.52 -1.98 1.79
CA GLU A 2 10.64 -1.90 0.32
C GLU A 2 9.48 -1.20 -0.41
N GLU A 3 8.21 -1.47 -0.05
CA GLU A 3 7.07 -0.82 -0.71
C GLU A 3 7.04 0.69 -0.41
N LYS A 4 7.36 1.10 0.83
CA LYS A 4 7.44 2.52 1.21
C LYS A 4 8.58 3.22 0.46
N GLU A 5 9.70 2.55 0.33
CA GLU A 5 10.86 3.05 -0.42
C GLU A 5 10.50 3.27 -1.89
N LYS A 6 9.90 2.28 -2.55
CA LYS A 6 9.43 2.40 -3.95
C LYS A 6 8.47 3.57 -4.15
N VAL A 7 7.49 3.73 -3.25
CA VAL A 7 6.53 4.84 -3.32
C VAL A 7 7.24 6.19 -3.19
N LEU A 8 8.16 6.34 -2.24
CA LEU A 8 8.90 7.58 -2.05
C LEU A 8 9.79 7.91 -3.25
N LEU A 9 10.51 6.94 -3.79
CA LEU A 9 11.34 7.14 -4.99
C LEU A 9 10.48 7.53 -6.19
N ASN A 10 9.33 6.88 -6.40
CA ASN A 10 8.38 7.24 -7.48
C ASN A 10 7.76 8.63 -7.28
N SER A 11 7.75 9.16 -6.06
CA SER A 11 7.31 10.53 -5.76
C SER A 11 8.40 11.60 -5.97
N GLY A 12 9.53 11.22 -6.58
CA GLY A 12 10.64 12.15 -6.89
C GLY A 12 11.67 12.31 -5.77
N ILE A 13 11.58 11.54 -4.69
CA ILE A 13 12.62 11.51 -3.65
C ILE A 13 13.88 10.87 -4.24
N GLN A 14 14.99 11.58 -4.22
CA GLN A 14 16.25 11.13 -4.81
C GLN A 14 17.05 10.20 -3.89
N LYS A 15 16.92 10.37 -2.57
CA LYS A 15 17.68 9.61 -1.58
C LYS A 15 16.89 9.40 -0.29
N ILE A 16 16.92 8.18 0.21
CA ILE A 16 16.24 7.78 1.44
C ILE A 16 17.28 7.32 2.45
N PHE A 17 17.26 7.89 3.64
CA PHE A 17 18.04 7.43 4.78
C PHE A 17 17.13 6.64 5.71
N ILE A 18 17.45 5.38 5.90
CA ILE A 18 16.74 4.50 6.84
C ILE A 18 17.56 4.45 8.13
N LEU A 19 17.02 5.05 9.19
CA LEU A 19 17.60 4.99 10.53
C LEU A 19 16.92 3.82 11.28
N PRO A 20 17.67 2.78 11.69
CA PRO A 20 17.12 1.74 12.54
C PRO A 20 16.61 2.33 13.86
N TYR A 21 15.51 1.80 14.39
CA TYR A 21 14.94 2.31 15.65
C TYR A 21 15.93 2.27 16.83
N LYS A 22 16.88 1.35 16.80
CA LYS A 22 17.96 1.24 17.82
C LYS A 22 19.15 2.18 17.57
N ASP A 23 19.10 3.00 16.51
CA ASP A 23 20.17 3.94 16.20
C ASP A 23 20.26 5.02 17.29
N SER A 24 21.47 5.38 17.66
CA SER A 24 21.76 6.38 18.68
C SER A 24 21.18 7.78 18.32
N VAL A 25 21.05 8.10 17.03
CA VAL A 25 20.45 9.35 16.56
C VAL A 25 18.95 9.39 16.87
N VAL A 26 18.24 8.27 16.80
CA VAL A 26 16.81 8.20 17.12
C VAL A 26 16.55 8.45 18.60
N HIS A 27 17.47 8.04 19.47
CA HIS A 27 17.39 8.20 20.92
C HIS A 27 18.33 9.30 21.45
N SER A 28 18.67 10.28 20.62
CA SER A 28 19.61 11.34 20.98
C SER A 28 18.91 12.53 21.61
N SER A 29 19.73 13.44 22.15
CA SER A 29 19.28 14.78 22.55
C SER A 29 18.87 15.60 21.32
N ILE A 30 18.17 16.72 21.56
CA ILE A 30 17.81 17.69 20.51
C ILE A 30 19.09 18.17 19.79
N GLU A 31 20.12 18.52 20.54
CA GLU A 31 21.39 19.03 20.03
C GLU A 31 22.09 18.00 19.13
N THR A 32 22.17 16.76 19.58
CA THR A 32 22.79 15.67 18.80
C THR A 32 22.05 15.43 17.47
N PHE A 33 20.72 15.52 17.47
CA PHE A 33 19.95 15.41 16.23
C PHE A 33 20.19 16.60 15.29
N LEU A 34 20.24 17.82 15.85
CA LEU A 34 20.56 19.03 15.08
C LEU A 34 21.98 18.95 14.47
N ASP A 35 22.95 18.47 15.22
CA ASP A 35 24.32 18.26 14.73
C ASP A 35 24.38 17.18 13.63
N PHE A 36 23.59 16.11 13.78
CA PHE A 36 23.45 15.10 12.73
C PHE A 36 22.99 15.71 11.39
N LEU A 37 22.06 16.66 11.42
CA LEU A 37 21.59 17.37 10.23
C LEU A 37 22.68 18.33 9.70
N THR A 38 23.41 19.02 10.60
CA THR A 38 24.52 19.93 10.24
C THR A 38 25.61 19.17 9.49
N ASN A 39 26.07 18.08 10.05
CA ASN A 39 27.16 17.26 9.50
C ASN A 39 26.81 16.66 8.12
N ARG A 40 25.53 16.70 7.73
CA ARG A 40 25.04 16.27 6.40
C ARG A 40 24.74 17.45 5.46
N ASN A 41 25.13 18.64 5.85
CA ASN A 41 24.97 19.86 5.05
C ASN A 41 23.50 20.08 4.61
N VAL A 42 22.54 19.79 5.49
CA VAL A 42 21.11 20.00 5.22
C VAL A 42 20.83 21.48 5.11
N ARG A 43 20.26 21.92 4.00
CA ARG A 43 19.96 23.32 3.68
C ARG A 43 18.49 23.67 3.83
N LYS A 44 17.60 22.66 3.78
CA LYS A 44 16.18 22.84 3.94
C LYS A 44 15.57 21.64 4.68
N ILE A 45 14.72 21.94 5.66
CA ILE A 45 13.98 20.94 6.43
C ILE A 45 12.49 21.21 6.22
N VAL A 46 11.72 20.19 5.86
CA VAL A 46 10.27 20.28 5.75
C VAL A 46 9.66 19.21 6.66
N VAL A 47 8.85 19.63 7.62
CA VAL A 47 8.21 18.74 8.59
C VAL A 47 6.74 19.11 8.81
N GLY A 48 5.94 18.18 9.28
CA GLY A 48 4.60 18.45 9.81
C GLY A 48 4.68 19.06 11.20
N LYS A 49 3.64 19.81 11.60
CA LYS A 49 3.57 20.41 12.95
C LYS A 49 3.51 19.39 14.10
N ASP A 50 3.22 18.14 13.79
CA ASP A 50 3.20 17.01 14.73
C ASP A 50 4.51 16.19 14.72
N PHE A 51 5.51 16.61 13.96
CA PHE A 51 6.81 15.96 13.91
C PHE A 51 7.49 15.96 15.28
N THR A 52 8.09 14.84 15.62
CA THR A 52 8.90 14.70 16.84
C THR A 52 10.21 13.99 16.54
N PHE A 53 11.26 14.33 17.27
CA PHE A 53 12.58 13.72 17.12
C PHE A 53 13.31 13.63 18.48
N GLY A 54 14.43 12.93 18.49
CA GLY A 54 15.21 12.68 19.71
C GLY A 54 14.53 11.66 20.63
N ASP A 55 15.17 11.41 21.78
CA ASP A 55 14.69 10.41 22.72
C ASP A 55 13.25 10.68 23.17
N LYS A 56 12.41 9.65 23.08
CA LYS A 56 10.96 9.74 23.42
C LYS A 56 10.21 10.90 22.73
N GLY A 57 10.74 11.40 21.59
CA GLY A 57 10.11 12.51 20.85
C GLY A 57 10.14 13.85 21.60
N ILE A 58 11.18 14.11 22.39
CA ILE A 58 11.36 15.35 23.15
C ILE A 58 11.48 16.58 22.24
N GLY A 59 12.15 16.46 21.08
CA GLY A 59 12.30 17.51 20.09
C GLY A 59 11.00 17.77 19.33
N LYS A 60 10.68 19.04 19.10
CA LYS A 60 9.50 19.54 18.40
C LYS A 60 9.92 20.35 17.16
N PRO A 61 9.00 20.61 16.20
CA PRO A 61 9.33 21.39 15.00
C PRO A 61 9.96 22.74 15.30
N MET A 62 9.55 23.39 16.37
CA MET A 62 10.10 24.69 16.79
C MET A 62 11.58 24.61 17.18
N ASP A 63 12.05 23.47 17.67
CA ASP A 63 13.48 23.30 18.01
C ASP A 63 14.35 23.26 16.75
N LEU A 64 13.78 22.91 15.58
CA LEU A 64 14.48 22.93 14.30
C LEU A 64 14.79 24.37 13.85
N LEU A 65 14.01 25.37 14.27
CA LEU A 65 14.24 26.78 13.90
C LEU A 65 15.60 27.29 14.39
N ARG A 66 16.18 26.71 15.45
CA ARG A 66 17.56 26.97 15.86
C ARG A 66 18.59 26.73 14.75
N ARG A 67 18.19 26.07 13.66
CA ARG A 67 19.04 25.83 12.48
C ARG A 67 19.03 26.99 11.48
N GLU A 68 18.05 27.88 11.54
CA GLU A 68 17.96 29.03 10.63
C GLU A 68 19.17 29.97 10.78
N ASP A 69 19.66 30.15 12.00
CA ASP A 69 20.88 30.92 12.29
C ASP A 69 22.13 30.32 11.58
N ARG A 70 22.07 29.09 11.15
CA ARG A 70 23.13 28.35 10.44
C ARG A 70 22.88 28.20 8.93
N GLY A 71 21.92 28.96 8.37
CA GLY A 71 21.58 28.96 6.95
C GLY A 71 20.79 27.73 6.46
N CYS A 72 20.00 27.14 7.37
CA CYS A 72 19.08 26.05 7.03
C CYS A 72 17.63 26.54 7.08
N GLU A 73 16.95 26.61 5.96
CA GLU A 73 15.52 26.94 5.90
C GLU A 73 14.68 25.87 6.58
N VAL A 74 13.76 26.25 7.45
CA VAL A 74 12.83 25.32 8.12
C VAL A 74 11.41 25.65 7.74
N VAL A 75 10.70 24.68 7.17
CA VAL A 75 9.30 24.80 6.78
C VAL A 75 8.46 23.84 7.60
N ILE A 76 7.60 24.39 8.44
CA ILE A 76 6.64 23.62 9.25
C ILE A 76 5.29 23.65 8.52
N LYS A 77 4.82 22.47 8.06
CA LYS A 77 3.57 22.34 7.34
C LYS A 77 2.42 22.00 8.28
N ASP A 78 1.26 22.62 8.03
CA ASP A 78 0.03 22.24 8.68
C ASP A 78 -0.39 20.83 8.27
N LEU A 79 -1.11 20.14 9.17
CA LEU A 79 -1.73 18.87 8.86
C LEU A 79 -2.95 19.11 7.99
N MET A 80 -3.15 18.26 7.01
CA MET A 80 -4.33 18.30 6.13
C MET A 80 -5.49 17.57 6.80
N ASP A 81 -6.69 18.11 6.63
CA ASP A 81 -7.93 17.48 7.05
C ASP A 81 -8.66 16.87 5.85
N PHE A 82 -9.51 15.91 6.11
CA PHE A 82 -10.46 15.36 5.14
C PHE A 82 -11.81 15.13 5.81
N GLU A 83 -12.87 15.05 5.00
CA GLU A 83 -14.21 14.72 5.46
C GLU A 83 -14.58 13.31 5.03
N TYR A 84 -15.05 12.52 5.97
CA TYR A 84 -15.52 11.17 5.72
C TYR A 84 -16.80 10.90 6.55
N LYS A 85 -17.87 10.48 5.88
CA LYS A 85 -19.18 10.23 6.51
C LYS A 85 -19.68 11.41 7.38
N GLY A 86 -19.49 12.65 6.89
CA GLY A 86 -19.90 13.86 7.60
C GLY A 86 -19.03 14.27 8.79
N THR A 87 -17.89 13.59 9.01
CA THR A 87 -16.97 13.90 10.10
C THR A 87 -15.63 14.40 9.55
N LYS A 88 -15.22 15.59 10.00
CA LYS A 88 -13.91 16.17 9.68
C LYS A 88 -12.82 15.53 10.55
N GLN A 89 -11.81 14.99 9.90
CA GLN A 89 -10.71 14.28 10.55
C GLN A 89 -9.36 14.71 9.96
N LYS A 90 -8.29 14.59 10.73
CA LYS A 90 -6.92 14.78 10.21
C LYS A 90 -6.50 13.61 9.36
N ILE A 91 -5.83 13.90 8.23
CA ILE A 91 -5.14 12.87 7.47
C ILE A 91 -3.99 12.33 8.34
N SER A 92 -4.08 11.06 8.69
CA SER A 92 -3.08 10.36 9.50
C SER A 92 -2.99 8.89 9.11
N SER A 93 -1.87 8.26 9.46
CA SER A 93 -1.73 6.81 9.25
C SER A 93 -2.83 6.01 9.96
N SER A 94 -3.31 6.46 11.12
CA SER A 94 -4.40 5.79 11.86
C SER A 94 -5.73 5.91 11.13
N ALA A 95 -6.07 7.11 10.61
CA ALA A 95 -7.29 7.34 9.84
C ALA A 95 -7.28 6.51 8.55
N ILE A 96 -6.18 6.50 7.80
CA ILE A 96 -6.04 5.67 6.59
C ILE A 96 -6.17 4.19 6.92
N LYS A 97 -5.56 3.73 7.99
CA LYS A 97 -5.67 2.35 8.46
C LYS A 97 -7.12 1.96 8.79
N GLN A 98 -7.86 2.87 9.40
CA GLN A 98 -9.28 2.64 9.70
C GLN A 98 -10.11 2.55 8.42
N LEU A 99 -9.93 3.47 7.46
CA LEU A 99 -10.58 3.41 6.16
C LEU A 99 -10.34 2.07 5.45
N LEU A 100 -9.09 1.61 5.44
CA LEU A 100 -8.75 0.32 4.81
C LEU A 100 -9.45 -0.87 5.49
N LYS A 101 -9.63 -0.85 6.82
CA LYS A 101 -10.37 -1.86 7.57
C LYS A 101 -11.88 -1.80 7.31
N ASP A 102 -12.42 -0.61 7.07
CA ASP A 102 -13.85 -0.35 6.88
C ASP A 102 -14.28 -0.45 5.40
N LYS A 103 -13.48 -1.09 4.54
CA LYS A 103 -13.69 -1.20 3.09
C LYS A 103 -13.73 0.15 2.34
N GLY A 104 -13.26 1.23 2.96
CA GLY A 104 -13.13 2.56 2.36
C GLY A 104 -11.83 2.69 1.54
N LEU A 105 -11.59 1.75 0.64
CA LEU A 105 -10.33 1.66 -0.11
C LEU A 105 -10.11 2.86 -1.04
N GLU A 106 -11.15 3.31 -1.74
CA GLU A 106 -11.05 4.43 -2.67
C GLU A 106 -10.70 5.74 -1.94
N GLU A 107 -11.31 5.98 -0.79
CA GLU A 107 -11.00 7.12 0.07
C GLU A 107 -9.58 7.03 0.63
N ALA A 108 -9.19 5.84 1.08
CA ALA A 108 -7.83 5.60 1.55
C ALA A 108 -6.79 5.87 0.44
N ASN A 109 -7.06 5.45 -0.79
CA ASN A 109 -6.21 5.70 -1.95
C ASN A 109 -6.10 7.20 -2.26
N LYS A 110 -7.20 7.95 -2.18
CA LYS A 110 -7.18 9.43 -2.34
C LYS A 110 -6.29 10.08 -1.29
N LEU A 111 -6.40 9.66 -0.03
CA LEU A 111 -5.59 10.21 1.07
C LEU A 111 -4.11 9.80 0.98
N LEU A 112 -3.82 8.61 0.47
CA LEU A 112 -2.47 8.14 0.20
C LEU A 112 -1.81 8.87 -0.98
N GLY A 113 -2.62 9.32 -1.97
CA GLY A 113 -2.13 9.85 -3.24
C GLY A 113 -1.70 8.77 -4.24
N TYR A 114 -1.87 7.50 -3.87
CA TYR A 114 -1.58 6.32 -4.71
C TYR A 114 -2.42 5.14 -4.26
N PRO A 115 -2.68 4.17 -5.15
CA PRO A 115 -3.41 2.96 -4.78
C PRO A 115 -2.66 2.15 -3.71
N TYR A 116 -3.39 1.59 -2.76
CA TYR A 116 -2.83 0.71 -1.75
C TYR A 116 -2.17 -0.51 -2.40
N ILE A 117 -0.93 -0.81 -2.06
CA ILE A 117 -0.14 -1.87 -2.71
C ILE A 117 0.23 -3.00 -1.77
N ARG A 118 0.40 -4.19 -2.35
CA ARG A 118 0.97 -5.37 -1.71
C ARG A 118 1.99 -6.02 -2.62
N THR A 119 3.17 -6.21 -2.11
CA THR A 119 4.23 -6.97 -2.79
C THR A 119 4.46 -8.28 -2.05
N GLY A 120 4.56 -9.36 -2.77
CA GLY A 120 4.83 -10.67 -2.21
C GLY A 120 5.27 -11.68 -3.25
N LYS A 121 5.83 -12.79 -2.74
CA LYS A 121 6.24 -13.92 -3.55
C LYS A 121 5.02 -14.79 -3.87
N VAL A 122 4.88 -15.18 -5.14
CA VAL A 122 3.83 -16.10 -5.55
C VAL A 122 4.13 -17.50 -5.03
N ILE A 123 3.19 -18.05 -4.30
CA ILE A 123 3.21 -19.42 -3.75
C ILE A 123 2.25 -20.34 -4.48
N LYS A 124 2.45 -21.65 -4.35
CA LYS A 124 1.51 -22.64 -4.85
C LYS A 124 0.22 -22.61 -4.03
N GLY A 125 -0.93 -22.52 -4.70
CA GLY A 125 -2.26 -22.68 -4.14
C GLY A 125 -2.94 -23.96 -4.63
N HIS A 126 -4.24 -24.11 -4.41
CA HIS A 126 -5.02 -25.28 -4.79
C HIS A 126 -5.23 -25.46 -6.32
N GLN A 127 -4.79 -24.50 -7.13
CA GLN A 127 -4.86 -24.51 -8.61
C GLN A 127 -6.28 -24.71 -9.20
N ASN A 128 -7.34 -24.51 -8.42
CA ASN A 128 -8.73 -24.67 -8.90
C ASN A 128 -9.07 -23.69 -10.03
N GLY A 129 -8.58 -22.46 -9.98
CA GLY A 129 -8.77 -21.48 -11.04
C GLY A 129 -8.19 -21.91 -12.38
N ARG A 130 -7.07 -22.64 -12.39
CA ARG A 130 -6.45 -23.16 -13.63
C ARG A 130 -7.36 -24.12 -14.38
N LYS A 131 -8.14 -24.95 -13.65
CA LYS A 131 -9.08 -25.92 -14.25
C LYS A 131 -10.21 -25.27 -15.02
N ILE A 132 -10.58 -24.03 -14.66
CA ILE A 132 -11.68 -23.26 -15.28
C ILE A 132 -11.18 -22.13 -16.19
N GLY A 133 -9.87 -22.09 -16.50
CA GLY A 133 -9.28 -21.09 -17.39
C GLY A 133 -8.97 -19.72 -16.74
N PHE A 134 -9.03 -19.66 -15.40
CA PHE A 134 -8.72 -18.45 -14.62
C PHE A 134 -7.57 -18.72 -13.62
N PRO A 135 -6.33 -18.92 -14.10
CA PRO A 135 -5.19 -19.16 -13.21
C PRO A 135 -5.01 -18.00 -12.25
N THR A 136 -4.65 -18.32 -11.01
CA THR A 136 -4.47 -17.33 -9.93
C THR A 136 -3.07 -17.41 -9.34
N ALA A 137 -2.51 -16.25 -9.05
CA ALA A 137 -1.30 -16.07 -8.25
C ALA A 137 -1.69 -15.91 -6.78
N ASN A 138 -1.16 -16.76 -5.90
CA ASN A 138 -1.45 -16.75 -4.49
C ASN A 138 -0.29 -16.12 -3.71
N MET A 139 -0.59 -15.24 -2.76
CA MET A 139 0.39 -14.63 -1.84
C MET A 139 -0.13 -14.70 -0.41
N LEU A 140 0.78 -14.82 0.54
CA LEU A 140 0.46 -14.61 1.95
C LEU A 140 0.57 -13.12 2.30
N PRO A 141 -0.40 -12.56 3.06
CA PRO A 141 -0.26 -11.21 3.56
C PRO A 141 0.92 -11.14 4.55
N PRO A 142 1.78 -10.12 4.46
CA PRO A 142 2.86 -9.95 5.43
C PRO A 142 2.28 -9.63 6.81
N LYS A 143 2.78 -10.32 7.86
CA LYS A 143 2.31 -10.18 9.25
C LYS A 143 2.39 -8.75 9.82
N THR A 144 3.24 -7.91 9.26
CA THR A 144 3.53 -6.54 9.75
C THR A 144 2.68 -5.44 9.11
N LYS A 145 1.76 -5.78 8.20
CA LYS A 145 0.95 -4.82 7.46
C LYS A 145 -0.53 -5.14 7.59
N ILE A 146 -1.36 -4.09 7.43
CA ILE A 146 -2.81 -4.26 7.39
C ILE A 146 -3.17 -5.16 6.20
N CYS A 147 -3.89 -6.24 6.48
CA CYS A 147 -4.61 -6.95 5.45
C CYS A 147 -5.92 -6.20 5.19
N LEU A 148 -6.29 -6.03 3.92
CA LEU A 148 -7.62 -5.55 3.58
C LEU A 148 -8.67 -6.58 4.00
N PRO A 149 -9.92 -6.15 4.26
CA PRO A 149 -11.02 -7.06 4.55
C PRO A 149 -11.22 -8.12 3.48
N GLU A 150 -11.83 -9.22 3.86
CA GLU A 150 -12.24 -10.24 2.91
C GLU A 150 -13.16 -9.66 1.85
N GLY A 151 -12.98 -10.11 0.61
CA GLY A 151 -13.78 -9.66 -0.52
C GLY A 151 -13.04 -9.71 -1.85
N VAL A 152 -13.71 -9.22 -2.86
CA VAL A 152 -13.23 -9.16 -4.25
C VAL A 152 -12.90 -7.72 -4.59
N TYR A 153 -11.73 -7.53 -5.19
CA TYR A 153 -11.16 -6.23 -5.52
C TYR A 153 -10.79 -6.13 -6.98
N GLN A 154 -11.03 -4.97 -7.57
CA GLN A 154 -10.37 -4.57 -8.81
C GLN A 154 -8.92 -4.18 -8.47
N THR A 155 -7.99 -4.75 -9.22
CA THR A 155 -6.56 -4.53 -9.00
C THR A 155 -5.83 -4.34 -10.33
N VAL A 156 -4.61 -3.83 -10.26
CA VAL A 156 -3.61 -3.96 -11.32
C VAL A 156 -2.37 -4.59 -10.71
N THR A 157 -1.72 -5.48 -11.43
CA THR A 157 -0.60 -6.25 -10.91
C THR A 157 0.65 -6.03 -11.74
N LEU A 158 1.73 -5.66 -11.07
CA LEU A 158 3.05 -5.55 -11.66
C LEU A 158 3.73 -6.90 -11.66
N VAL A 159 4.07 -7.38 -12.84
CA VAL A 159 4.81 -8.62 -13.08
C VAL A 159 5.97 -8.29 -14.02
N GLU A 160 7.19 -8.58 -13.62
CA GLU A 160 8.40 -8.36 -14.43
C GLU A 160 8.46 -6.97 -15.12
N GLY A 161 8.12 -5.93 -14.36
CA GLY A 161 8.17 -4.54 -14.83
C GLY A 161 6.97 -4.07 -15.65
N LYS A 162 5.99 -4.94 -15.93
CA LYS A 162 4.77 -4.60 -16.69
C LYS A 162 3.51 -4.70 -15.84
N TRP A 163 2.63 -3.71 -15.96
CA TRP A 163 1.34 -3.69 -15.28
C TRP A 163 0.28 -4.39 -16.10
N TYR A 164 -0.51 -5.23 -15.42
CA TYR A 164 -1.61 -6.00 -15.99
C TYR A 164 -2.90 -5.74 -15.21
N PRO A 165 -4.04 -5.55 -15.87
CA PRO A 165 -5.34 -5.57 -15.21
C PRO A 165 -5.51 -6.90 -14.48
N SER A 166 -6.12 -6.86 -13.30
CA SER A 166 -6.30 -8.04 -12.48
C SER A 166 -7.50 -7.93 -11.56
N ARG A 167 -7.92 -9.04 -11.03
CA ARG A 167 -8.89 -9.17 -9.96
C ARG A 167 -8.24 -9.93 -8.80
N THR A 168 -8.43 -9.42 -7.60
CA THR A 168 -7.89 -10.05 -6.39
C THR A 168 -9.02 -10.43 -5.45
N ASN A 169 -8.99 -11.66 -4.96
CA ASN A 169 -9.81 -12.15 -3.87
C ASN A 169 -8.95 -12.23 -2.60
N ILE A 170 -9.44 -11.66 -1.50
CA ILE A 170 -8.85 -11.82 -0.17
C ILE A 170 -9.81 -12.64 0.65
N GLY A 171 -9.36 -13.78 1.16
CA GLY A 171 -10.21 -14.65 1.96
C GLY A 171 -9.44 -15.68 2.76
N ASN A 172 -10.13 -16.26 3.73
CA ASN A 172 -9.60 -17.36 4.51
C ASN A 172 -9.76 -18.66 3.73
N HIS A 173 -8.68 -19.39 3.59
CA HIS A 173 -8.71 -20.75 3.10
C HIS A 173 -8.52 -21.70 4.29
N PRO A 174 -9.57 -22.46 4.69
CA PRO A 174 -9.42 -23.50 5.69
C PRO A 174 -8.48 -24.56 5.11
N THR A 175 -7.26 -24.60 5.58
CA THR A 175 -6.33 -25.70 5.31
C THR A 175 -6.47 -26.72 6.43
N ILE A 176 -6.23 -28.02 6.13
CA ILE A 176 -6.27 -29.13 7.06
C ILE A 176 -5.26 -28.98 8.24
N ASP A 177 -4.31 -28.08 8.13
CA ASP A 177 -3.31 -27.73 9.13
C ASP A 177 -3.68 -26.39 9.81
N GLU A 178 -4.37 -26.46 10.89
CA GLU A 178 -4.54 -25.67 12.13
C GLU A 178 -4.46 -24.13 12.14
N GLU A 179 -4.23 -23.39 11.08
CA GLU A 179 -4.34 -21.93 11.09
C GLU A 179 -5.18 -21.45 9.91
N ASP A 180 -6.30 -20.77 10.17
CA ASP A 180 -7.03 -19.97 9.19
C ASP A 180 -6.08 -18.93 8.57
N LYS A 181 -5.53 -19.24 7.42
CA LYS A 181 -4.59 -18.33 6.74
C LYS A 181 -5.34 -17.52 5.70
N THR A 182 -5.38 -16.21 5.91
CA THR A 182 -5.81 -15.28 4.87
C THR A 182 -4.88 -15.41 3.67
N ILE A 183 -5.44 -15.57 2.47
CA ILE A 183 -4.70 -15.62 1.22
C ILE A 183 -5.13 -14.47 0.32
N ILE A 184 -4.16 -13.88 -0.36
CA ILE A 184 -4.37 -12.91 -1.43
C ILE A 184 -4.26 -13.68 -2.75
N GLU A 185 -5.38 -13.96 -3.38
CA GLU A 185 -5.48 -14.71 -4.61
C GLU A 185 -5.79 -13.79 -5.79
N THR A 186 -4.86 -13.64 -6.72
CA THR A 186 -4.96 -12.67 -7.82
C THR A 186 -5.02 -13.37 -9.17
N ASN A 187 -6.10 -13.14 -9.91
CA ASN A 187 -6.21 -13.52 -11.31
C ASN A 187 -5.73 -12.35 -12.18
N ILE A 188 -4.63 -12.54 -12.90
CA ILE A 188 -3.96 -11.53 -13.71
C ILE A 188 -4.34 -11.76 -15.18
N PHE A 189 -4.92 -10.74 -15.82
CA PHE A 189 -5.41 -10.88 -17.19
C PHE A 189 -4.29 -10.64 -18.20
N GLY A 190 -4.15 -11.54 -19.18
CA GLY A 190 -3.15 -11.43 -20.22
C GLY A 190 -1.75 -11.91 -19.82
N VAL A 191 -1.66 -12.72 -18.77
CA VAL A 191 -0.44 -13.43 -18.37
C VAL A 191 -0.68 -14.92 -18.53
N ASP A 192 0.18 -15.58 -19.29
CA ASP A 192 0.08 -17.00 -19.68
C ASP A 192 1.29 -17.86 -19.25
N PHE A 193 2.27 -17.25 -18.58
CA PHE A 193 3.47 -17.92 -18.10
C PHE A 193 3.40 -18.23 -16.60
N ASP A 194 4.34 -19.06 -16.14
CA ASP A 194 4.40 -19.48 -14.74
C ASP A 194 4.90 -18.33 -13.85
N LEU A 195 4.12 -18.02 -12.82
CA LEU A 195 4.41 -16.96 -11.86
C LEU A 195 5.01 -17.48 -10.54
N TYR A 196 5.09 -18.78 -10.33
CA TYR A 196 5.56 -19.33 -9.05
C TYR A 196 6.98 -18.88 -8.72
N GLY A 197 7.14 -18.39 -7.48
CA GLY A 197 8.41 -17.91 -6.99
C GLY A 197 8.76 -16.47 -7.39
N LEU A 198 8.05 -15.86 -8.34
CA LEU A 198 8.22 -14.45 -8.70
C LEU A 198 7.67 -13.53 -7.60
N ASN A 199 8.28 -12.36 -7.46
CA ASN A 199 7.71 -11.29 -6.67
C ASN A 199 6.79 -10.45 -7.55
N ILE A 200 5.52 -10.34 -7.16
CA ILE A 200 4.53 -9.48 -7.83
C ILE A 200 4.10 -8.35 -6.89
N THR A 201 3.66 -7.23 -7.46
CA THR A 201 3.06 -6.14 -6.70
C THR A 201 1.61 -5.95 -7.14
N VAL A 202 0.67 -6.18 -6.24
CA VAL A 202 -0.76 -5.97 -6.46
C VAL A 202 -1.13 -4.59 -5.95
N SER A 203 -1.70 -3.77 -6.81
CA SER A 203 -2.21 -2.43 -6.55
C SER A 203 -3.73 -2.49 -6.49
N PHE A 204 -4.30 -2.16 -5.35
CA PHE A 204 -5.74 -2.26 -5.07
C PHE A 204 -6.43 -0.96 -5.46
N ILE A 205 -7.31 -1.02 -6.46
CA ILE A 205 -7.98 0.14 -7.04
C ILE A 205 -9.32 0.40 -6.37
N ARG A 206 -10.18 -0.63 -6.31
CA ARG A 206 -11.56 -0.53 -5.84
C ARG A 206 -12.02 -1.82 -5.18
N TYR A 207 -12.82 -1.69 -4.11
CA TYR A 207 -13.58 -2.79 -3.56
C TYR A 207 -14.79 -3.07 -4.45
N LEU A 208 -14.99 -4.31 -4.86
CA LEU A 208 -16.10 -4.67 -5.76
C LEU A 208 -17.28 -5.25 -4.99
N ARG A 209 -17.04 -6.24 -4.15
CA ARG A 209 -18.09 -6.94 -3.39
C ARG A 209 -17.52 -7.88 -2.34
N ASP A 210 -18.36 -8.35 -1.46
CA ASP A 210 -18.08 -9.47 -0.56
C ASP A 210 -17.84 -10.79 -1.33
N GLN A 211 -17.26 -11.76 -0.67
CA GLN A 211 -17.16 -13.12 -1.21
C GLN A 211 -18.56 -13.72 -1.40
N THR A 212 -18.76 -14.44 -2.48
CA THR A 212 -19.98 -15.16 -2.77
C THR A 212 -19.66 -16.62 -2.99
N LYS A 213 -20.45 -17.50 -2.39
CA LYS A 213 -20.43 -18.92 -2.73
C LYS A 213 -21.22 -19.12 -4.01
N PHE A 214 -20.73 -19.95 -4.90
CA PHE A 214 -21.39 -20.31 -6.14
C PHE A 214 -21.88 -21.75 -6.05
N ASP A 215 -23.07 -22.00 -6.57
CA ASP A 215 -23.71 -23.32 -6.51
C ASP A 215 -23.10 -24.28 -7.55
N SER A 216 -22.48 -23.75 -8.60
CA SER A 216 -21.81 -24.51 -9.65
C SER A 216 -20.51 -23.87 -10.13
N MET A 217 -19.64 -24.68 -10.74
CA MET A 217 -18.42 -24.19 -11.39
C MET A 217 -18.71 -23.30 -12.60
N ASP A 218 -19.83 -23.56 -13.29
CA ASP A 218 -20.26 -22.75 -14.44
C ASP A 218 -20.73 -21.35 -14.00
N ASP A 219 -21.41 -21.23 -12.86
CA ASP A 219 -21.80 -19.94 -12.28
C ASP A 219 -20.58 -19.14 -11.86
N LEU A 220 -19.62 -19.80 -11.22
CA LEU A 220 -18.33 -19.18 -10.89
C LEU A 220 -17.64 -18.66 -12.17
N LYS A 221 -17.55 -19.50 -13.22
CA LYS A 221 -16.90 -19.14 -14.47
C LYS A 221 -17.58 -17.93 -15.13
N ARG A 222 -18.91 -17.94 -15.27
CA ARG A 222 -19.68 -16.81 -15.83
C ARG A 222 -19.44 -15.51 -15.06
N ASN A 223 -19.45 -15.58 -13.74
CA ASN A 223 -19.16 -14.40 -12.91
C ASN A 223 -17.72 -13.88 -13.11
N LEU A 224 -16.75 -14.77 -13.26
CA LEU A 224 -15.36 -14.42 -13.53
C LEU A 224 -15.18 -13.75 -14.88
N GLU A 225 -15.86 -14.25 -15.92
CA GLU A 225 -15.87 -13.66 -17.26
C GLU A 225 -16.48 -12.26 -17.25
N GLN A 226 -17.64 -12.09 -16.64
CA GLN A 226 -18.29 -10.79 -16.50
C GLN A 226 -17.42 -9.76 -15.77
N LEU A 227 -16.84 -10.12 -14.62
CA LEU A 227 -15.95 -9.23 -13.87
C LEU A 227 -14.69 -8.86 -14.66
N LYS A 228 -14.16 -9.83 -15.44
CA LYS A 228 -13.01 -9.56 -16.33
C LYS A 228 -13.36 -8.50 -17.37
N GLU A 229 -14.50 -8.62 -18.03
CA GLU A 229 -14.98 -7.65 -19.03
C GLU A 229 -15.15 -6.26 -18.42
N GLU A 230 -15.83 -6.17 -17.27
CA GLU A 230 -16.02 -4.91 -16.54
C GLU A 230 -14.70 -4.22 -16.19
N ILE A 231 -13.72 -4.98 -15.69
CA ILE A 231 -12.39 -4.46 -15.33
C ILE A 231 -11.63 -3.98 -16.57
N LEU A 232 -11.68 -4.74 -17.67
CA LEU A 232 -10.98 -4.35 -18.90
C LEU A 232 -11.59 -3.13 -19.55
N LEU A 233 -12.92 -2.99 -19.56
CA LEU A 233 -13.63 -1.81 -20.07
C LEU A 233 -13.32 -0.57 -19.22
N GLY A 234 -13.32 -0.71 -17.90
CA GLY A 234 -12.97 0.36 -16.97
C GLY A 234 -11.53 0.85 -17.15
N SER A 235 -10.59 -0.06 -17.32
CA SER A 235 -9.17 0.25 -17.51
C SER A 235 -8.88 1.04 -18.79
N ASN A 236 -9.65 0.78 -19.86
CA ASN A 236 -9.53 1.52 -21.14
C ASN A 236 -10.02 2.97 -21.04
N ASN A 237 -11.02 3.25 -20.19
CA ASN A 237 -11.53 4.59 -19.97
C ASN A 237 -10.59 5.48 -19.13
N ASP A 238 -9.90 4.89 -18.15
CA ASP A 238 -8.94 5.61 -17.31
C ASP A 238 -7.63 5.94 -18.06
N SER A 239 -7.24 5.11 -19.01
CA SER A 239 -6.08 5.39 -19.88
C SER A 239 -6.32 6.59 -20.82
N LYS A 240 -7.57 6.82 -21.25
CA LYS A 240 -7.96 7.97 -22.08
C LYS A 240 -8.08 9.28 -21.30
N ARG A 241 -8.18 9.23 -19.96
CA ARG A 241 -8.23 10.43 -19.08
C ARG A 241 -6.85 10.94 -18.65
N LYS A 242 -5.79 10.18 -18.91
CA LYS A 242 -4.40 10.53 -18.57
C LYS A 242 -3.53 10.86 -19.79
N ALA A 243 -4.10 10.87 -20.99
CA ALA A 243 -3.54 11.41 -22.21
C ALA A 243 -4.13 12.80 -22.49
#